data_fc7c3f5ce5564c5e23ed6843ca157351
#
_entry.id   fc7c3f5ce5564c5e23ed6843ca157351
#
_cell.length_a   1.000
_cell.length_b   1.000
_cell.length_c   1.000
_cell.angle_alpha   90.00
_cell.angle_beta   90.00
_cell.angle_gamma   90.00
#
_symmetry.space_group_name_H-M   'P 1'
#
loop_
_entity.id
_entity.type
_entity.pdbx_description
1 polymer ?
#
loop_
_entity_poly.entity_id
_entity_poly.type
_entity_poly.pdbx_seq_one_letter_code
_entity_poly.pdbx_strand_id
1 'polypeptide(L)'
;MYKRQLVHRRLDSRAELGLAAAAAGVAANAYLLFCGRHGVGGGFRTISTAALITLCCILGCGLLGTEPSHAIIGTLMLLTPGIAFTMGIRDFVQGDYLSGTIRMIDALLIAASIAIGTGLVLSLYAFLKGVAVV
;
A
#
# COMPACT_ATOMS: atom_id res chain seq x y z
N MET A 1 -7.72 -27.70 25.71
CA MET A 1 -6.80 -26.62 26.09
C MET A 1 -5.97 -26.09 24.92
N TYR A 2 -5.43 -26.94 24.07
CA TYR A 2 -4.57 -26.53 22.92
C TYR A 2 -5.28 -25.62 21.90
N LYS A 3 -6.53 -25.88 21.54
CA LYS A 3 -7.31 -25.07 20.60
C LYS A 3 -7.58 -23.61 21.07
N ARG A 4 -7.77 -23.41 22.38
CA ARG A 4 -7.98 -22.06 22.93
C ARG A 4 -6.72 -21.21 22.86
N GLN A 5 -5.55 -21.77 23.10
CA GLN A 5 -4.28 -21.06 23.00
C GLN A 5 -3.94 -20.69 21.54
N LEU A 6 -4.26 -21.57 20.58
CA LEU A 6 -4.07 -21.28 19.17
C LEU A 6 -5.01 -20.16 18.66
N VAL A 7 -6.24 -20.12 19.17
CA VAL A 7 -7.20 -19.05 18.83
C VAL A 7 -6.76 -17.71 19.44
N HIS A 8 -6.32 -17.70 20.71
CA HIS A 8 -5.79 -16.49 21.34
C HIS A 8 -4.57 -15.95 20.60
N ARG A 9 -3.61 -16.80 20.26
CA ARG A 9 -2.42 -16.42 19.49
C ARG A 9 -2.75 -15.87 18.11
N ARG A 10 -3.78 -16.41 17.45
CA ARG A 10 -4.27 -15.91 16.16
C ARG A 10 -5.01 -14.57 16.28
N LEU A 11 -5.71 -14.35 17.37
CA LEU A 11 -6.40 -13.08 17.62
C LEU A 11 -5.41 -11.99 17.98
N ASP A 12 -4.40 -12.28 18.80
CA ASP A 12 -3.34 -11.33 19.14
C ASP A 12 -2.52 -10.95 17.90
N SER A 13 -2.13 -11.92 17.07
CA SER A 13 -1.39 -11.64 15.84
C SER A 13 -2.21 -10.83 14.81
N ARG A 14 -3.53 -10.99 14.78
CA ARG A 14 -4.44 -10.18 13.94
C ARG A 14 -4.58 -8.76 14.46
N ALA A 15 -4.65 -8.59 15.79
CA ALA A 15 -4.69 -7.26 16.40
C ALA A 15 -3.37 -6.52 16.18
N GLU A 16 -2.24 -7.19 16.32
CA GLU A 16 -0.90 -6.64 16.06
C GLU A 16 -0.71 -6.25 14.59
N LEU A 17 -1.16 -7.10 13.65
CA LEU A 17 -1.17 -6.78 12.21
C LEU A 17 -2.06 -5.57 11.92
N GLY A 18 -3.23 -5.47 12.56
CA GLY A 18 -4.13 -4.34 12.45
C GLY A 18 -3.50 -3.04 12.95
N LEU A 19 -2.80 -3.09 14.08
CA LEU A 19 -2.08 -1.94 14.63
C LEU A 19 -0.91 -1.50 13.75
N ALA A 20 -0.12 -2.44 13.24
CA ALA A 20 0.97 -2.15 12.32
C ALA A 20 0.46 -1.52 11.01
N ALA A 21 -0.63 -2.04 10.45
CA ALA A 21 -1.26 -1.48 9.26
C ALA A 21 -1.86 -0.08 9.52
N ALA A 22 -2.49 0.13 10.69
CA ALA A 22 -3.03 1.42 11.08
C ALA A 22 -1.91 2.46 11.27
N ALA A 23 -0.82 2.10 11.93
CA ALA A 23 0.35 2.97 12.10
C ALA A 23 0.98 3.33 10.75
N ALA A 24 1.13 2.36 9.85
CA ALA A 24 1.63 2.60 8.49
C ALA A 24 0.69 3.51 7.69
N GLY A 25 -0.63 3.33 7.82
CA GLY A 25 -1.63 4.19 7.18
C GLY A 25 -1.60 5.63 7.69
N VAL A 26 -1.44 5.83 9.00
CA VAL A 26 -1.29 7.17 9.60
C VAL A 26 0.00 7.84 9.13
N ALA A 27 1.12 7.12 9.13
CA ALA A 27 2.40 7.62 8.65
C ALA A 27 2.33 8.01 7.16
N ALA A 28 1.68 7.18 6.34
CA ALA A 28 1.45 7.45 4.92
C ALA A 28 0.62 8.71 4.70
N ASN A 29 -0.46 8.87 5.48
CA ASN A 29 -1.33 10.05 5.37
C ASN A 29 -0.61 11.32 5.82
N ALA A 30 0.14 11.28 6.92
CA ALA A 30 0.96 12.39 7.37
C ALA A 30 2.00 12.80 6.31
N TYR A 31 2.65 11.81 5.69
CA TYR A 31 3.61 12.05 4.61
C TYR A 31 2.96 12.67 3.37
N LEU A 32 1.78 12.17 2.96
CA LEU A 32 1.01 12.73 1.85
C LEU A 32 0.65 14.20 2.08
N LEU A 33 0.23 14.55 3.30
CA LEU A 33 -0.06 15.93 3.68
C LEU A 33 1.20 16.81 3.65
N PHE A 34 2.32 16.28 4.12
CA PHE A 34 3.60 16.99 4.11
C PHE A 34 4.10 17.22 2.68
N CYS A 35 4.10 16.20 1.82
CA CYS A 35 4.48 16.33 0.42
C CYS A 35 3.52 17.23 -0.38
N GLY A 36 2.23 17.23 -0.04
CA GLY A 36 1.25 18.12 -0.65
C GLY A 36 1.58 19.60 -0.46
N ARG A 37 2.24 19.95 0.65
CA ARG A 37 2.69 21.33 0.94
C ARG A 37 3.91 21.76 0.13
N HIS A 38 4.72 20.82 -0.36
CA HIS A 38 5.96 21.11 -1.09
C HIS A 38 5.83 21.06 -2.61
N GLY A 39 4.62 20.91 -3.17
CA GLY A 39 4.37 20.97 -4.61
C GLY A 39 5.03 19.83 -5.41
N VAL A 40 5.30 18.70 -4.79
CA VAL A 40 5.91 17.52 -5.44
C VAL A 40 4.93 16.91 -6.43
N GLY A 41 5.40 16.58 -7.63
CA GLY A 41 4.57 15.95 -8.68
C GLY A 41 3.83 14.71 -8.20
N GLY A 42 2.55 14.56 -8.63
CA GLY A 42 1.64 13.54 -8.10
C GLY A 42 2.18 12.10 -8.17
N GLY A 43 2.83 11.73 -9.29
CA GLY A 43 3.41 10.40 -9.47
C GLY A 43 4.55 10.10 -8.50
N PHE A 44 5.49 11.03 -8.34
CA PHE A 44 6.60 10.87 -7.40
C PHE A 44 6.12 10.78 -5.94
N ARG A 45 5.11 11.56 -5.59
CA ARG A 45 4.45 11.51 -4.29
C ARG A 45 3.88 10.12 -4.00
N THR A 46 3.21 9.52 -4.98
CA THR A 46 2.62 8.18 -4.83
C THR A 46 3.68 7.09 -4.71
N ILE A 47 4.75 7.15 -5.52
CA ILE A 47 5.87 6.20 -5.46
C ILE A 47 6.51 6.23 -4.06
N SER A 48 6.86 7.41 -3.57
CA SER A 48 7.52 7.54 -2.28
C SER A 48 6.62 7.20 -1.11
N THR A 49 5.31 7.46 -1.19
CA THR A 49 4.35 7.04 -0.18
C THR A 49 4.23 5.52 -0.13
N ALA A 50 4.12 4.85 -1.28
CA ALA A 50 4.07 3.40 -1.35
C ALA A 50 5.35 2.75 -0.81
N ALA A 51 6.52 3.30 -1.11
CA ALA A 51 7.79 2.85 -0.57
C ALA A 51 7.86 3.00 0.96
N LEU A 52 7.41 4.14 1.50
CA LEU A 52 7.35 4.37 2.96
C LEU A 52 6.40 3.40 3.66
N ILE A 53 5.21 3.18 3.12
CA ILE A 53 4.25 2.22 3.66
C ILE A 53 4.89 0.84 3.74
N THR A 54 5.49 0.38 2.65
CA THR A 54 6.12 -0.93 2.58
C THR A 54 7.25 -1.05 3.61
N LEU A 55 8.09 -0.02 3.73
CA LEU A 55 9.17 0.02 4.70
C LEU A 55 8.64 -0.01 6.15
N CYS A 56 7.63 0.79 6.47
CA CYS A 56 7.00 0.80 7.80
C CYS A 56 6.35 -0.56 8.14
N CYS A 57 5.69 -1.20 7.18
CA CYS A 57 5.12 -2.53 7.37
C CYS A 57 6.19 -3.58 7.62
N ILE A 58 7.30 -3.56 6.88
CA ILE A 58 8.42 -4.50 7.07
C ILE A 58 9.05 -4.33 8.45
N LEU A 59 9.31 -3.09 8.86
CA LEU A 59 9.89 -2.80 10.18
C LEU A 59 8.94 -3.15 11.31
N GLY A 60 7.67 -2.78 11.21
CA GLY A 60 6.65 -3.08 12.21
C GLY A 60 6.42 -4.58 12.39
N CYS A 61 6.27 -5.31 11.30
CA CYS A 61 6.10 -6.77 11.34
C CYS A 61 7.39 -7.50 11.74
N GLY A 62 8.56 -6.96 11.40
CA GLY A 62 9.85 -7.50 11.83
C GLY A 62 10.05 -7.42 13.34
N LEU A 63 9.55 -6.37 13.99
CA LEU A 63 9.56 -6.21 15.45
C LEU A 63 8.56 -7.14 16.15
N LEU A 64 7.43 -7.41 15.50
CA LEU A 64 6.34 -8.25 16.03
C LEU A 64 6.48 -9.73 15.66
N GLY A 65 7.47 -10.09 14.82
CA GLY A 65 7.71 -11.48 14.38
C GLY A 65 6.59 -12.03 13.48
N THR A 66 5.85 -11.14 12.80
CA THR A 66 4.69 -11.49 11.96
C THR A 66 5.05 -11.31 10.47
N GLU A 67 4.39 -12.06 9.59
CA GLU A 67 4.58 -11.94 8.15
C GLU A 67 4.14 -10.56 7.63
N PRO A 68 5.02 -9.79 6.98
CA PRO A 68 4.71 -8.43 6.52
C PRO A 68 3.72 -8.38 5.34
N SER A 69 3.56 -9.49 4.60
CA SER A 69 2.79 -9.53 3.36
C SER A 69 1.35 -9.05 3.51
N HIS A 70 0.65 -9.50 4.55
CA HIS A 70 -0.75 -9.12 4.77
C HIS A 70 -0.93 -7.66 5.15
N ALA A 71 0.00 -7.11 5.96
CA ALA A 71 -0.03 -5.71 6.36
C ALA A 71 0.25 -4.79 5.16
N ILE A 72 1.20 -5.16 4.30
CA ILE A 72 1.53 -4.42 3.07
C ILE A 72 0.32 -4.37 2.14
N ILE A 73 -0.30 -5.52 1.84
CA ILE A 73 -1.46 -5.61 0.96
C ILE A 73 -2.62 -4.77 1.50
N GLY A 74 -2.94 -4.89 2.78
CA GLY A 74 -4.04 -4.14 3.41
C GLY A 74 -3.83 -2.63 3.36
N THR A 75 -2.61 -2.16 3.58
CA THR A 75 -2.30 -0.73 3.56
C THR A 75 -2.22 -0.17 2.14
N LEU A 76 -1.70 -0.95 1.19
CA LEU A 76 -1.65 -0.55 -0.22
C LEU A 76 -3.04 -0.50 -0.86
N MET A 77 -3.98 -1.31 -0.39
CA MET A 77 -5.36 -1.27 -0.85
C MET A 77 -6.03 0.09 -0.61
N LEU A 78 -5.61 0.82 0.44
CA LEU A 78 -6.04 2.20 0.68
C LEU A 78 -5.51 3.19 -0.37
N LEU A 79 -4.33 2.93 -0.94
CA LEU A 79 -3.75 3.77 -1.99
C LEU A 79 -4.29 3.44 -3.38
N THR A 80 -4.91 2.29 -3.56
CA THR A 80 -5.41 1.84 -4.86
C THR A 80 -6.46 2.82 -5.40
N PRO A 81 -6.32 3.30 -6.64
CA PRO A 81 -7.20 4.28 -7.24
C PRO A 81 -8.55 3.68 -7.69
N GLY A 82 -9.19 2.92 -6.78
CA GLY A 82 -10.44 2.21 -7.07
C GLY A 82 -11.58 3.16 -7.47
N ILE A 83 -11.68 4.31 -6.80
CA ILE A 83 -12.72 5.32 -7.10
C ILE A 83 -12.47 5.94 -8.48
N ALA A 84 -11.22 6.30 -8.80
CA ALA A 84 -10.89 6.89 -10.10
C ALA A 84 -11.17 5.90 -11.24
N PHE A 85 -10.83 4.63 -11.05
CA PHE A 85 -11.10 3.56 -12.00
C PHE A 85 -12.61 3.36 -12.22
N THR A 86 -13.39 3.28 -11.15
CA THR A 86 -14.85 3.10 -11.22
C THR A 86 -15.53 4.30 -11.89
N MET A 87 -15.08 5.51 -11.59
CA MET A 87 -15.59 6.73 -12.23
C MET A 87 -15.23 6.79 -13.71
N GLY A 88 -14.04 6.34 -14.10
CA GLY A 88 -13.64 6.23 -15.50
C GLY A 88 -14.54 5.29 -16.28
N ILE A 89 -14.86 4.11 -15.73
CA ILE A 89 -15.79 3.16 -16.34
C ILE A 89 -17.19 3.77 -16.46
N ARG A 90 -17.66 4.46 -15.43
CA ARG A 90 -18.96 5.13 -15.46
C ARG A 90 -19.04 6.18 -16.58
N ASP A 91 -18.01 6.99 -16.74
CA ASP A 91 -17.95 8.01 -17.78
C ASP A 91 -17.99 7.37 -19.17
N PHE A 92 -17.31 6.23 -19.39
CA PHE A 92 -17.43 5.44 -20.63
C PHE A 92 -18.85 4.98 -20.91
N VAL A 93 -19.55 4.46 -19.91
CA VAL A 93 -20.95 3.99 -20.06
C VAL A 93 -21.91 5.14 -20.37
N GLN A 94 -21.62 6.34 -19.87
CA GLN A 94 -22.39 7.54 -20.14
C GLN A 94 -22.07 8.18 -21.52
N GLY A 95 -21.10 7.64 -22.24
CA GLY A 95 -20.71 8.12 -23.58
C GLY A 95 -19.67 9.26 -23.55
N ASP A 96 -19.18 9.65 -22.38
CA ASP A 96 -18.11 10.63 -22.23
C ASP A 96 -16.74 9.95 -22.28
N TYR A 97 -16.35 9.53 -23.49
CA TYR A 97 -15.11 8.78 -23.71
C TYR A 97 -13.86 9.57 -23.38
N LEU A 98 -13.87 10.89 -23.55
CA LEU A 98 -12.70 11.73 -23.29
C LEU A 98 -12.42 11.80 -21.79
N SER A 99 -13.41 12.10 -20.98
CA SER A 99 -13.31 12.14 -19.51
C SER A 99 -12.96 10.76 -18.94
N GLY A 100 -13.63 9.72 -19.43
CA GLY A 100 -13.37 8.33 -19.04
C GLY A 100 -11.93 7.91 -19.32
N THR A 101 -11.40 8.23 -20.50
CA THR A 101 -10.02 7.89 -20.87
C THR A 101 -8.99 8.60 -19.97
N ILE A 102 -9.16 9.88 -19.70
CA ILE A 102 -8.26 10.65 -18.85
C ILE A 102 -8.20 10.05 -17.44
N ARG A 103 -9.36 9.74 -16.85
CA ARG A 103 -9.45 9.13 -15.50
C ARG A 103 -8.86 7.73 -15.46
N MET A 104 -9.03 6.93 -16.50
CA MET A 104 -8.45 5.60 -16.60
C MET A 104 -6.93 5.66 -16.69
N ILE A 105 -6.37 6.55 -17.50
CA ILE A 105 -4.92 6.74 -17.63
C ILE A 105 -4.34 7.20 -16.29
N ASP A 106 -4.98 8.15 -15.62
CA ASP A 106 -4.53 8.63 -14.31
C ASP A 106 -4.55 7.52 -13.25
N ALA A 107 -5.61 6.70 -13.22
CA ALA A 107 -5.70 5.55 -12.34
C ALA A 107 -4.60 4.51 -12.61
N LEU A 108 -4.28 4.24 -13.89
CA LEU A 108 -3.20 3.33 -14.27
C LEU A 108 -1.82 3.87 -13.90
N LEU A 109 -1.57 5.17 -14.04
CA LEU A 109 -0.33 5.80 -13.62
C LEU A 109 -0.13 5.72 -12.10
N ILE A 110 -1.19 5.92 -11.33
CA ILE A 110 -1.15 5.77 -9.87
C ILE A 110 -0.85 4.31 -9.50
N ALA A 111 -1.51 3.35 -10.12
CA ALA A 111 -1.29 1.93 -9.87
C ALA A 111 0.16 1.50 -10.22
N ALA A 112 0.69 1.95 -11.35
CA ALA A 112 2.09 1.72 -11.74
C ALA A 112 3.07 2.33 -10.73
N SER A 113 2.79 3.54 -10.25
CA SER A 113 3.59 4.23 -9.22
C SER A 113 3.64 3.45 -7.90
N ILE A 114 2.52 2.90 -7.47
CA ILE A 114 2.43 2.05 -6.27
C ILE A 114 3.24 0.77 -6.46
N ALA A 115 3.09 0.12 -7.62
CA ALA A 115 3.81 -1.12 -7.94
C ALA A 115 5.33 -0.92 -7.94
N ILE A 116 5.81 0.18 -8.52
CA ILE A 116 7.24 0.52 -8.53
C ILE A 116 7.74 0.80 -7.12
N GLY A 117 7.02 1.62 -6.33
CA GLY A 117 7.42 1.97 -4.96
C GLY A 117 7.52 0.75 -4.04
N THR A 118 6.50 -0.11 -4.06
CA THR A 118 6.48 -1.37 -3.27
C THR A 118 7.51 -2.37 -3.77
N GLY A 119 7.62 -2.55 -5.08
CA GLY A 119 8.52 -3.50 -5.70
C GLY A 119 9.99 -3.21 -5.39
N LEU A 120 10.39 -1.95 -5.43
CA LEU A 120 11.75 -1.52 -5.08
C LEU A 120 12.09 -1.85 -3.62
N VAL A 121 11.20 -1.55 -2.69
CA VAL A 121 11.45 -1.81 -1.25
C VAL A 121 11.48 -3.31 -0.96
N LEU A 122 10.55 -4.09 -1.54
CA LEU A 122 10.54 -5.54 -1.37
C LEU A 122 11.78 -6.21 -1.98
N SER A 123 12.19 -5.77 -3.16
CA SER A 123 13.40 -6.27 -3.82
C SER A 123 14.66 -5.97 -3.00
N LEU A 124 14.76 -4.75 -2.46
CA LEU A 124 15.87 -4.37 -1.60
C LEU A 124 15.88 -5.19 -0.30
N TYR A 125 14.73 -5.39 0.31
CA TYR A 125 14.60 -6.21 1.52
C TYR A 125 14.99 -7.67 1.28
N ALA A 126 14.55 -8.25 0.17
CA ALA A 126 14.90 -9.61 -0.23
C ALA A 126 16.41 -9.75 -0.49
N PHE A 127 17.01 -8.77 -1.15
CA PHE A 127 18.46 -8.74 -1.39
C PHE A 127 19.26 -8.67 -0.07
N LEU A 128 18.83 -7.84 0.88
CA LEU A 128 19.49 -7.70 2.19
C LEU A 128 19.36 -8.97 3.04
N LYS A 129 18.26 -9.71 2.93
CA LYS A 129 18.08 -10.99 3.63
C LYS A 129 18.70 -12.18 2.92
N GLY A 130 19.27 -12.00 1.74
CA GLY A 130 19.83 -13.09 0.93
C GLY A 130 18.78 -14.08 0.43
N VAL A 131 17.51 -13.69 0.45
CA VAL A 131 16.41 -14.47 -0.11
C VAL A 131 16.22 -14.02 -1.54
N ALA A 132 16.56 -14.90 -2.49
CA ALA A 132 16.27 -14.62 -3.89
C ALA A 132 14.74 -14.57 -4.09
N VAL A 133 14.25 -13.42 -4.54
CA VAL A 133 12.87 -13.30 -5.03
C VAL A 133 12.87 -13.93 -6.41
N VAL A 134 12.55 -15.19 -6.44
CA VAL A 134 12.25 -15.91 -7.69
C VAL A 134 10.76 -16.13 -7.74
#